data_289277eefb653f0f00b09d26c48b86f8
#
_entry.id   289277eefb653f0f00b09d26c48b86f8
#
_cell.length_a   1.000
_cell.length_b   1.000
_cell.length_c   1.000
_cell.angle_alpha   90.00
_cell.angle_beta   90.00
_cell.angle_gamma   90.00
#
_symmetry.space_group_name_H-M   'P 1'
#
loop_
_entity.id
_entity.type
_entity.pdbx_description
1 polymer ?
#
loop_
_entity_poly.entity_id
_entity_poly.type
_entity_poly.pdbx_seq_one_letter_code
_entity_poly.pdbx_strand_id
1 'polypeptide(L)'
;MGLIEQGTKSSSEVKAIRSDDGYWRDSDGHALHVSASDLERHGYCPLSWHLSRTGTKGKGDAIEAGLVKHTEIHDNMEGYRLKQIVLNRALVIWSWWFAVIIAFIVDAFAFTKLDDQNILPVDMAKYLALLALVWLIIGILATYLPWRSWLKISDENTVIKEKLKRYQENMMDSVLEPINFRGGWFQGGRVEAGFMLGAIILGINAIGLSAAENKSQAGFILVSIAMLWTLISSWQLQRVLMADTESELARTHTGLDENIEVAYSDGENDKGLLIDANNGLRGRPDQIVIMEGEFIPVEQKTGKVPHKPHYSHKMQIMAYIHLVEATTGKTPPFGILSYGADNNHQILWDDHNREILEDGIKEIQRLMVEGGAIRNHNRPGKCKSCSRRHACPDNLLDV
;
A
#
# COMPACT_ATOMS: atom_id res chain seq x y z
N MET A 1 -17.31 -57.29 -25.54
CA MET A 1 -17.46 -56.32 -26.62
C MET A 1 -18.32 -55.19 -26.06
N GLY A 2 -17.67 -54.16 -25.59
CA GLY A 2 -18.34 -53.01 -24.94
C GLY A 2 -17.41 -51.80 -25.15
N LEU A 3 -17.74 -50.98 -26.13
CA LEU A 3 -17.05 -49.76 -26.50
C LEU A 3 -17.32 -48.72 -25.40
N ILE A 4 -16.23 -48.30 -24.75
CA ILE A 4 -16.26 -47.13 -23.85
C ILE A 4 -16.13 -45.91 -24.75
N GLU A 5 -17.25 -45.22 -24.98
CA GLU A 5 -17.27 -43.87 -25.55
C GLU A 5 -16.51 -42.92 -24.61
N GLN A 6 -15.32 -42.54 -25.02
CA GLN A 6 -14.64 -41.40 -24.45
C GLN A 6 -15.35 -40.12 -24.92
N GLY A 7 -16.25 -39.62 -24.08
CA GLY A 7 -16.84 -38.31 -24.27
C GLY A 7 -15.77 -37.21 -24.28
N THR A 8 -15.41 -36.75 -25.47
CA THR A 8 -14.72 -35.46 -25.66
C THR A 8 -15.60 -34.38 -25.08
N LYS A 9 -15.22 -33.84 -23.89
CA LYS A 9 -15.78 -32.60 -23.40
C LYS A 9 -15.50 -31.51 -24.45
N SER A 10 -16.55 -31.16 -25.19
CA SER A 10 -16.62 -30.00 -26.05
C SER A 10 -16.12 -28.80 -25.27
N SER A 11 -15.08 -28.15 -25.81
CA SER A 11 -14.71 -26.78 -25.40
C SER A 11 -15.95 -25.92 -25.62
N SER A 12 -16.54 -25.38 -24.54
CA SER A 12 -17.60 -24.38 -24.66
C SER A 12 -17.03 -23.22 -25.47
N GLU A 13 -17.47 -23.06 -26.70
CA GLU A 13 -17.16 -21.90 -27.52
C GLU A 13 -17.63 -20.66 -26.75
N VAL A 14 -16.69 -19.81 -26.39
CA VAL A 14 -17.01 -18.51 -25.79
C VAL A 14 -17.67 -17.69 -26.90
N LYS A 15 -18.98 -17.50 -26.82
CA LYS A 15 -19.72 -16.65 -27.74
C LYS A 15 -19.38 -15.20 -27.46
N ALA A 16 -18.58 -14.59 -28.30
CA ALA A 16 -18.19 -13.20 -28.21
C ALA A 16 -18.09 -12.58 -29.58
N ILE A 17 -18.28 -11.28 -29.69
CA ILE A 17 -18.24 -10.48 -30.89
C ILE A 17 -17.08 -9.49 -30.79
N ARG A 18 -16.34 -9.33 -31.86
CA ARG A 18 -15.30 -8.31 -31.94
C ARG A 18 -15.94 -6.94 -32.12
N SER A 19 -15.64 -6.00 -31.21
CA SER A 19 -16.10 -4.61 -31.29
C SER A 19 -15.16 -3.72 -32.09
N ASP A 20 -15.61 -2.50 -32.42
CA ASP A 20 -14.88 -1.55 -33.28
C ASP A 20 -13.52 -1.13 -32.68
N ASP A 21 -13.38 -1.17 -31.36
CA ASP A 21 -12.12 -0.92 -30.64
C ASP A 21 -11.12 -2.09 -30.71
N GLY A 22 -11.54 -3.19 -31.32
CA GLY A 22 -10.75 -4.39 -31.53
C GLY A 22 -10.79 -5.41 -30.40
N TYR A 23 -11.45 -5.12 -29.29
CA TYR A 23 -11.64 -6.06 -28.18
C TYR A 23 -12.83 -6.99 -28.45
N TRP A 24 -12.78 -8.20 -27.86
CA TRP A 24 -13.86 -9.16 -27.93
C TRP A 24 -14.78 -9.03 -26.72
N ARG A 25 -16.08 -8.92 -26.95
CA ARG A 25 -17.10 -8.71 -25.93
C ARG A 25 -18.11 -9.87 -25.94
N ASP A 26 -18.57 -10.21 -24.75
CA ASP A 26 -19.63 -11.21 -24.55
C ASP A 26 -21.01 -10.67 -24.97
N SER A 27 -22.06 -11.48 -24.77
CA SER A 27 -23.44 -11.10 -25.07
C SER A 27 -23.95 -9.88 -24.30
N ASP A 28 -23.36 -9.60 -23.14
CA ASP A 28 -23.75 -8.53 -22.26
C ASP A 28 -22.94 -7.23 -22.53
N GLY A 29 -22.04 -7.28 -23.52
CA GLY A 29 -21.21 -6.18 -23.94
C GLY A 29 -19.92 -5.99 -23.11
N HIS A 30 -19.63 -6.90 -22.18
CA HIS A 30 -18.40 -6.85 -21.38
C HIS A 30 -17.21 -7.43 -22.16
N ALA A 31 -16.06 -6.77 -22.06
CA ALA A 31 -14.84 -7.30 -22.67
C ALA A 31 -14.43 -8.62 -22.01
N LEU A 32 -13.98 -9.58 -22.84
CA LEU A 32 -13.52 -10.88 -22.34
C LEU A 32 -12.33 -10.69 -21.37
N HIS A 33 -12.42 -11.35 -20.22
CA HIS A 33 -11.41 -11.19 -19.18
C HIS A 33 -10.06 -11.83 -19.55
N VAL A 34 -9.01 -11.01 -19.49
CA VAL A 34 -7.60 -11.40 -19.64
C VAL A 34 -6.88 -11.06 -18.33
N SER A 35 -6.22 -12.05 -17.73
CA SER A 35 -5.40 -11.78 -16.54
C SER A 35 -3.97 -11.35 -16.90
N ALA A 36 -3.32 -10.60 -16.03
CA ALA A 36 -1.88 -10.29 -16.15
C ALA A 36 -1.03 -11.57 -16.27
N SER A 37 -1.42 -12.64 -15.55
CA SER A 37 -0.80 -13.96 -15.68
C SER A 37 -1.08 -14.65 -17.01
N ASP A 38 -2.21 -14.36 -17.68
CA ASP A 38 -2.45 -14.86 -19.03
C ASP A 38 -1.49 -14.20 -20.03
N LEU A 39 -1.26 -12.89 -19.89
CA LEU A 39 -0.29 -12.15 -20.70
C LEU A 39 1.14 -12.68 -20.51
N GLU A 40 1.53 -12.94 -19.26
CA GLU A 40 2.82 -13.55 -18.95
C GLU A 40 2.98 -14.91 -19.64
N ARG A 41 2.00 -15.80 -19.46
CA ARG A 41 2.04 -17.17 -20.02
C ARG A 41 2.00 -17.15 -21.54
N HIS A 42 1.16 -16.31 -22.13
CA HIS A 42 1.10 -16.13 -23.59
C HIS A 42 2.43 -15.58 -24.11
N GLY A 43 3.00 -14.57 -23.48
CA GLY A 43 4.31 -14.02 -23.82
C GLY A 43 5.46 -15.04 -23.68
N TYR A 44 5.31 -16.01 -22.77
CA TYR A 44 6.22 -17.15 -22.70
C TYR A 44 6.00 -18.11 -23.86
N CYS A 45 4.79 -18.62 -24.05
CA CYS A 45 4.41 -19.51 -25.13
C CYS A 45 2.88 -19.57 -25.26
N PRO A 46 2.26 -19.15 -26.39
CA PRO A 46 0.81 -19.20 -26.56
C PRO A 46 0.20 -20.60 -26.38
N LEU A 47 0.88 -21.66 -26.82
CA LEU A 47 0.44 -23.03 -26.62
C LEU A 47 0.43 -23.41 -25.13
N SER A 48 1.45 -23.00 -24.34
CA SER A 48 1.47 -23.21 -22.90
C SER A 48 0.37 -22.45 -22.17
N TRP A 49 0.04 -21.24 -22.63
CA TRP A 49 -1.09 -20.47 -22.14
C TRP A 49 -2.42 -21.21 -22.42
N HIS A 50 -2.61 -21.70 -23.65
CA HIS A 50 -3.81 -22.46 -24.03
C HIS A 50 -4.00 -23.71 -23.17
N LEU A 51 -2.94 -24.49 -22.96
CA LEU A 51 -2.94 -25.65 -22.08
C LEU A 51 -3.32 -25.28 -20.62
N SER A 52 -2.87 -24.12 -20.14
CA SER A 52 -3.29 -23.61 -18.84
C SER A 52 -4.79 -23.36 -18.77
N ARG A 53 -5.34 -22.74 -19.78
CA ARG A 53 -6.76 -22.38 -19.86
C ARG A 53 -7.67 -23.61 -20.00
N THR A 54 -7.21 -24.64 -20.68
CA THR A 54 -7.92 -25.92 -20.82
C THR A 54 -7.78 -26.86 -19.59
N GLY A 55 -7.26 -26.33 -18.48
CA GLY A 55 -7.20 -27.03 -17.21
C GLY A 55 -5.95 -27.86 -16.95
N THR A 56 -4.95 -27.79 -17.82
CA THR A 56 -3.66 -28.47 -17.57
C THR A 56 -2.89 -27.76 -16.46
N LYS A 57 -2.77 -28.42 -15.32
CA LYS A 57 -1.97 -27.90 -14.18
C LYS A 57 -0.48 -27.91 -14.50
N GLY A 58 0.22 -26.85 -14.13
CA GLY A 58 1.70 -26.85 -14.17
C GLY A 58 2.26 -27.86 -13.15
N LYS A 59 3.39 -28.48 -13.49
CA LYS A 59 4.12 -29.39 -12.59
C LYS A 59 5.57 -28.94 -12.50
N GLY A 60 6.17 -29.10 -11.33
CA GLY A 60 7.60 -28.88 -11.07
C GLY A 60 7.86 -28.20 -9.72
N ASP A 61 8.97 -28.59 -9.08
CA ASP A 61 9.40 -28.11 -7.76
C ASP A 61 9.62 -26.58 -7.72
N ALA A 62 9.91 -25.99 -8.88
CA ALA A 62 10.05 -24.54 -9.01
C ALA A 62 8.75 -23.76 -8.72
N ILE A 63 7.57 -24.36 -8.91
CA ILE A 63 6.28 -23.74 -8.62
C ILE A 63 6.06 -23.68 -7.10
N GLU A 64 6.33 -24.80 -6.40
CA GLU A 64 6.19 -24.88 -4.94
C GLU A 64 7.19 -23.94 -4.25
N ALA A 65 8.46 -23.98 -4.67
CA ALA A 65 9.47 -23.06 -4.15
C ALA A 65 9.14 -21.59 -4.43
N GLY A 66 8.54 -21.29 -5.58
CA GLY A 66 8.04 -19.96 -5.92
C GLY A 66 6.94 -19.50 -4.96
N LEU A 67 5.95 -20.35 -4.70
CA LEU A 67 4.82 -20.01 -3.81
C LEU A 67 5.31 -19.71 -2.39
N VAL A 68 6.17 -20.57 -1.81
CA VAL A 68 6.74 -20.36 -0.46
C VAL A 68 7.47 -19.01 -0.40
N LYS A 69 8.26 -18.70 -1.43
CA LYS A 69 9.02 -17.44 -1.44
C LYS A 69 8.15 -16.21 -1.60
N HIS A 70 7.06 -16.29 -2.37
CA HIS A 70 6.07 -15.20 -2.45
C HIS A 70 5.42 -14.93 -1.09
N THR A 71 5.04 -15.99 -0.37
CA THR A 71 4.49 -15.83 1.00
C THR A 71 5.49 -15.17 1.95
N GLU A 72 6.76 -15.60 1.93
CA GLU A 72 7.83 -15.00 2.74
C GLU A 72 8.02 -13.50 2.44
N ILE A 73 8.03 -13.13 1.17
CA ILE A 73 8.16 -11.74 0.74
C ILE A 73 6.97 -10.91 1.21
N HIS A 74 5.76 -11.43 1.06
CA HIS A 74 4.55 -10.77 1.54
C HIS A 74 4.60 -10.54 3.06
N ASP A 75 4.96 -11.56 3.83
CA ASP A 75 5.05 -11.49 5.30
C ASP A 75 6.07 -10.44 5.74
N ASN A 76 7.22 -10.35 5.06
CA ASN A 76 8.23 -9.35 5.33
C ASN A 76 7.71 -7.93 5.05
N MET A 77 7.00 -7.74 3.94
CA MET A 77 6.41 -6.45 3.56
C MET A 77 5.32 -6.00 4.52
N GLU A 78 4.41 -6.89 4.87
CA GLU A 78 3.35 -6.57 5.83
C GLU A 78 3.94 -6.31 7.23
N GLY A 79 4.96 -7.07 7.62
CA GLY A 79 5.73 -6.83 8.83
C GLY A 79 6.38 -5.45 8.85
N TYR A 80 7.01 -5.02 7.76
CA TYR A 80 7.58 -3.69 7.63
C TYR A 80 6.51 -2.59 7.70
N ARG A 81 5.41 -2.76 6.96
CA ARG A 81 4.27 -1.82 6.96
C ARG A 81 3.71 -1.62 8.37
N LEU A 82 3.48 -2.70 9.11
CA LEU A 82 2.99 -2.62 10.49
C LEU A 82 3.97 -1.87 11.41
N LYS A 83 5.27 -2.11 11.27
CA LYS A 83 6.30 -1.41 12.05
C LYS A 83 6.40 0.06 11.71
N GLN A 84 6.24 0.45 10.45
CA GLN A 84 6.13 1.86 10.05
C GLN A 84 4.93 2.56 10.70
N ILE A 85 3.77 1.90 10.77
CA ILE A 85 2.59 2.43 11.45
C ILE A 85 2.88 2.67 12.93
N VAL A 86 3.53 1.72 13.59
CA VAL A 86 3.90 1.85 15.01
C VAL A 86 4.87 3.01 15.22
N LEU A 87 5.90 3.12 14.38
CA LEU A 87 6.88 4.20 14.42
C LEU A 87 6.20 5.57 14.26
N ASN A 88 5.37 5.72 13.22
CA ASN A 88 4.67 6.99 12.97
C ASN A 88 3.75 7.39 14.13
N ARG A 89 3.07 6.41 14.76
CA ARG A 89 2.26 6.66 15.97
C ARG A 89 3.13 7.12 17.13
N ALA A 90 4.24 6.44 17.36
CA ALA A 90 5.15 6.78 18.43
C ALA A 90 5.76 8.18 18.28
N LEU A 91 6.16 8.55 17.03
CA LEU A 91 6.67 9.89 16.68
C LEU A 91 5.65 10.99 16.97
N VAL A 92 4.38 10.77 16.60
CA VAL A 92 3.33 11.77 16.87
C VAL A 92 3.12 11.93 18.36
N ILE A 93 3.01 10.85 19.12
CA ILE A 93 2.85 10.90 20.58
C ILE A 93 4.04 11.64 21.19
N TRP A 94 5.27 11.29 20.81
CA TRP A 94 6.46 11.93 21.33
C TRP A 94 6.50 13.43 21.01
N SER A 95 6.14 13.84 19.80
CA SER A 95 6.13 15.26 19.42
C SER A 95 5.14 16.09 20.23
N TRP A 96 3.99 15.54 20.60
CA TRP A 96 3.05 16.18 21.51
C TRP A 96 3.63 16.34 22.93
N TRP A 97 4.27 15.30 23.46
CA TRP A 97 4.93 15.37 24.76
C TRP A 97 6.04 16.41 24.76
N PHE A 98 6.84 16.49 23.71
CA PHE A 98 7.90 17.46 23.57
C PHE A 98 7.37 18.90 23.51
N ALA A 99 6.32 19.14 22.73
CA ALA A 99 5.66 20.45 22.67
C ALA A 99 5.14 20.90 24.02
N VAL A 100 4.61 19.98 24.81
CA VAL A 100 4.15 20.27 26.19
C VAL A 100 5.30 20.69 27.09
N ILE A 101 6.45 20.02 27.04
CA ILE A 101 7.63 20.39 27.84
C ILE A 101 8.09 21.80 27.49
N ILE A 102 8.16 22.12 26.19
CA ILE A 102 8.52 23.49 25.76
C ILE A 102 7.53 24.51 26.31
N ALA A 103 6.23 24.23 26.21
CA ALA A 103 5.21 25.12 26.77
C ALA A 103 5.42 25.36 28.28
N PHE A 104 5.70 24.33 29.08
CA PHE A 104 5.96 24.46 30.52
C PHE A 104 7.22 25.26 30.82
N ILE A 105 8.28 25.06 30.06
CA ILE A 105 9.52 25.83 30.24
C ILE A 105 9.24 27.32 29.97
N VAL A 106 8.51 27.62 28.89
CA VAL A 106 8.13 28.99 28.54
C VAL A 106 7.25 29.60 29.62
N ASP A 107 6.24 28.88 30.12
CA ASP A 107 5.33 29.33 31.14
C ASP A 107 6.07 29.59 32.47
N ALA A 108 6.94 28.66 32.87
CA ALA A 108 7.75 28.83 34.09
C ALA A 108 8.68 30.06 33.99
N PHE A 109 9.32 30.25 32.81
CA PHE A 109 10.18 31.41 32.56
C PHE A 109 9.36 32.72 32.55
N ALA A 110 8.25 32.77 31.86
CA ALA A 110 7.38 33.92 31.78
C ALA A 110 6.86 34.29 33.21
N PHE A 111 6.40 33.29 33.98
CA PHE A 111 5.91 33.49 35.33
C PHE A 111 6.99 34.06 36.29
N THR A 112 8.23 33.60 36.17
CA THR A 112 9.32 34.09 36.99
C THR A 112 9.77 35.50 36.63
N LYS A 113 9.60 35.92 35.35
CA LYS A 113 9.99 37.22 34.81
C LYS A 113 8.93 38.31 34.96
N LEU A 114 7.65 37.93 35.15
CA LEU A 114 6.58 38.89 35.41
C LEU A 114 6.81 39.58 36.78
N ASP A 115 7.20 40.84 36.72
CA ASP A 115 7.54 41.65 37.90
C ASP A 115 6.28 42.25 38.58
N ASP A 116 5.12 41.82 38.17
CA ASP A 116 3.86 42.30 38.70
C ASP A 116 3.55 41.66 40.06
N GLN A 117 3.63 42.49 41.12
CA GLN A 117 3.34 42.05 42.46
C GLN A 117 1.87 41.65 42.70
N ASN A 118 1.01 41.90 41.68
CA ASN A 118 -0.42 41.64 41.79
C ASN A 118 -0.86 40.25 41.30
N ILE A 119 0.05 39.48 40.67
CA ILE A 119 -0.31 38.12 40.19
C ILE A 119 0.09 37.10 41.26
N LEU A 120 -0.90 36.64 42.02
CA LEU A 120 -0.72 35.57 42.98
C LEU A 120 -0.70 34.18 42.30
N PRO A 121 0.04 33.19 42.82
CA PRO A 121 0.04 31.83 42.29
C PRO A 121 -1.37 31.23 42.17
N VAL A 122 -2.24 31.53 43.10
CA VAL A 122 -3.64 31.09 43.15
C VAL A 122 -4.46 31.66 41.98
N ASP A 123 -4.22 32.91 41.56
CA ASP A 123 -4.94 33.50 40.45
C ASP A 123 -4.47 32.90 39.11
N MET A 124 -3.15 32.67 38.98
CA MET A 124 -2.62 31.92 37.83
C MET A 124 -3.19 30.51 37.76
N ALA A 125 -3.32 29.82 38.89
CA ALA A 125 -3.94 28.50 38.98
C ALA A 125 -5.40 28.52 38.46
N LYS A 126 -6.18 29.55 38.82
CA LYS A 126 -7.56 29.71 38.31
C LYS A 126 -7.58 29.90 36.80
N TYR A 127 -6.69 30.75 36.26
CA TYR A 127 -6.62 30.94 34.79
C TYR A 127 -6.24 29.67 34.07
N LEU A 128 -5.27 28.90 34.57
CA LEU A 128 -4.90 27.60 33.96
C LEU A 128 -6.03 26.59 34.07
N ALA A 129 -6.77 26.55 35.17
CA ALA A 129 -7.93 25.68 35.32
C ALA A 129 -9.04 26.03 34.31
N LEU A 130 -9.34 27.34 34.15
CA LEU A 130 -10.29 27.78 33.13
C LEU A 130 -9.81 27.46 31.73
N LEU A 131 -8.54 27.67 31.44
CA LEU A 131 -7.96 27.31 30.14
C LEU A 131 -8.01 25.79 29.87
N ALA A 132 -7.73 24.97 30.89
CA ALA A 132 -7.88 23.53 30.84
C ALA A 132 -9.32 23.12 30.45
N LEU A 133 -10.31 23.76 31.09
CA LEU A 133 -11.72 23.51 30.77
C LEU A 133 -12.06 23.90 29.30
N VAL A 134 -11.59 25.06 28.84
CA VAL A 134 -11.77 25.50 27.46
C VAL A 134 -11.14 24.50 26.49
N TRP A 135 -9.92 24.05 26.72
CA TRP A 135 -9.24 23.06 25.90
C TRP A 135 -9.98 21.72 25.90
N LEU A 136 -10.49 21.29 27.05
CA LEU A 136 -11.30 20.07 27.13
C LEU A 136 -12.58 20.19 26.29
N ILE A 137 -13.28 21.31 26.38
CA ILE A 137 -14.50 21.57 25.60
C ILE A 137 -14.15 21.59 24.11
N ILE A 138 -13.09 22.28 23.69
CA ILE A 138 -12.64 22.29 22.30
C ILE A 138 -12.30 20.87 21.81
N GLY A 139 -11.58 20.09 22.62
CA GLY A 139 -11.26 18.70 22.32
C GLY A 139 -12.51 17.84 22.11
N ILE A 140 -13.50 17.95 23.00
CA ILE A 140 -14.78 17.25 22.89
C ILE A 140 -15.54 17.71 21.65
N LEU A 141 -15.69 19.01 21.41
CA LEU A 141 -16.37 19.54 20.24
C LEU A 141 -15.69 19.12 18.94
N ALA A 142 -14.37 19.07 18.91
CA ALA A 142 -13.61 18.62 17.75
C ALA A 142 -13.86 17.14 17.40
N THR A 143 -14.29 16.30 18.34
CA THR A 143 -14.68 14.92 18.03
C THR A 143 -16.03 14.81 17.31
N TYR A 144 -16.93 15.75 17.54
CA TYR A 144 -18.30 15.72 17.00
C TYR A 144 -18.49 16.62 15.78
N LEU A 145 -17.76 17.73 15.69
CA LEU A 145 -17.93 18.71 14.62
C LEU A 145 -17.09 18.34 13.39
N PRO A 146 -17.64 18.53 12.17
CA PRO A 146 -16.91 18.27 10.92
C PRO A 146 -15.93 19.42 10.57
N TRP A 147 -15.14 19.87 11.56
CA TRP A 147 -14.26 21.04 11.43
C TRP A 147 -13.20 20.90 10.33
N ARG A 148 -12.77 19.66 10.03
CA ARG A 148 -11.83 19.40 8.93
C ARG A 148 -12.43 19.75 7.58
N SER A 149 -13.71 19.45 7.38
CA SER A 149 -14.41 19.82 6.14
C SER A 149 -14.59 21.32 6.02
N TRP A 150 -14.83 22.03 7.14
CA TRP A 150 -14.96 23.49 7.16
C TRP A 150 -13.62 24.18 6.81
N LEU A 151 -12.51 23.65 7.28
CA LEU A 151 -11.18 24.17 7.00
C LEU A 151 -10.59 23.66 5.67
N LYS A 152 -11.37 22.89 4.89
CA LYS A 152 -10.93 22.26 3.63
C LYS A 152 -9.60 21.49 3.79
N ILE A 153 -9.38 20.90 4.95
CA ILE A 153 -8.28 19.98 5.18
C ILE A 153 -8.65 18.68 4.46
N SER A 154 -8.27 18.59 3.19
CA SER A 154 -8.49 17.39 2.39
C SER A 154 -7.53 16.30 2.88
N ASP A 155 -8.10 15.17 3.22
CA ASP A 155 -7.33 13.94 3.36
C ASP A 155 -6.94 13.49 1.95
N GLU A 156 -5.65 13.29 1.65
CA GLU A 156 -5.23 12.73 0.35
C GLU A 156 -5.97 11.44 0.03
N ASN A 157 -6.32 10.69 1.06
CA ASN A 157 -7.15 9.49 0.96
C ASN A 157 -8.58 9.75 0.48
N THR A 158 -9.19 10.92 0.81
CA THR A 158 -10.53 11.25 0.29
C THR A 158 -10.50 11.51 -1.20
N VAL A 159 -9.45 12.11 -1.71
CA VAL A 159 -9.30 12.34 -3.16
C VAL A 159 -9.08 11.02 -3.91
N ILE A 160 -8.29 10.11 -3.34
CA ILE A 160 -8.10 8.77 -3.90
C ILE A 160 -9.39 7.96 -3.78
N LYS A 161 -10.05 7.95 -2.61
CA LYS A 161 -11.35 7.28 -2.40
C LYS A 161 -12.47 7.85 -3.29
N GLU A 162 -12.50 9.14 -3.56
CA GLU A 162 -13.47 9.74 -4.49
C GLU A 162 -13.19 9.36 -5.95
N LYS A 163 -11.92 9.29 -6.34
CA LYS A 163 -11.54 8.79 -7.66
C LYS A 163 -11.84 7.30 -7.79
N LEU A 164 -11.56 6.50 -6.77
CA LEU A 164 -11.89 5.08 -6.71
C LEU A 164 -13.40 4.83 -6.69
N LYS A 165 -14.21 5.67 -6.05
CA LYS A 165 -15.69 5.58 -6.08
C LYS A 165 -16.28 5.63 -7.47
N ARG A 166 -15.66 6.32 -8.42
CA ARG A 166 -16.12 6.35 -9.81
C ARG A 166 -15.95 5.01 -10.54
N TYR A 167 -15.13 4.11 -10.02
CA TYR A 167 -14.87 2.79 -10.56
C TYR A 167 -15.50 1.68 -9.70
N GLN A 168 -16.26 2.05 -8.66
CA GLN A 168 -16.69 1.18 -7.55
C GLN A 168 -17.83 0.22 -7.84
N GLU A 169 -18.43 0.19 -9.02
CA GLU A 169 -19.45 -0.83 -9.28
C GLU A 169 -18.90 -2.26 -9.32
N ASN A 170 -17.56 -2.44 -9.43
CA ASN A 170 -16.92 -3.75 -9.47
C ASN A 170 -15.60 -3.87 -8.67
N MET A 171 -15.25 -2.91 -7.83
CA MET A 171 -14.01 -2.98 -7.05
C MET A 171 -14.27 -3.33 -5.59
N MET A 172 -13.57 -4.34 -5.14
CA MET A 172 -13.41 -4.63 -3.71
C MET A 172 -12.80 -3.43 -2.99
N ASP A 173 -13.18 -3.23 -1.71
CA ASP A 173 -12.74 -2.13 -0.88
C ASP A 173 -11.23 -1.85 -1.00
N SER A 174 -10.94 -0.61 -1.36
CA SER A 174 -9.66 0.09 -1.42
C SER A 174 -8.40 -0.76 -1.32
N VAL A 175 -7.95 -1.21 -2.49
CA VAL A 175 -6.64 -1.87 -2.67
C VAL A 175 -5.48 -0.92 -2.41
N LEU A 176 -5.71 0.38 -2.61
CA LEU A 176 -4.70 1.42 -2.52
C LEU A 176 -5.00 2.34 -1.33
N GLU A 177 -5.04 1.78 -0.12
CA GLU A 177 -4.97 2.61 1.07
C GLU A 177 -3.51 3.00 1.31
N PRO A 178 -3.12 4.26 1.03
CA PRO A 178 -1.84 4.74 1.54
C PRO A 178 -1.83 4.56 3.04
N ILE A 179 -0.67 4.23 3.59
CA ILE A 179 -0.52 4.06 5.05
C ILE A 179 -0.96 5.36 5.70
N ASN A 180 -2.14 5.36 6.29
CA ASN A 180 -2.91 6.51 6.75
C ASN A 180 -2.25 7.31 7.87
N PHE A 181 -0.96 7.15 8.11
CA PHE A 181 -0.28 7.75 9.25
C PHE A 181 0.65 8.90 8.91
N ARG A 182 0.86 9.21 7.63
CA ARG A 182 1.60 10.42 7.22
C ARG A 182 0.74 11.69 7.24
N GLY A 183 -0.56 11.58 7.46
CA GLY A 183 -1.36 12.75 7.69
C GLY A 183 -0.75 13.59 8.80
N GLY A 184 -0.48 14.85 8.54
CA GLY A 184 0.14 15.79 9.44
C GLY A 184 -0.55 15.89 10.80
N TRP A 185 -0.19 16.87 11.58
CA TRP A 185 -0.72 17.14 12.93
C TRP A 185 -2.25 17.23 13.02
N PHE A 186 -2.93 17.48 11.89
CA PHE A 186 -4.38 17.70 11.83
C PHE A 186 -5.21 16.45 11.53
N GLN A 187 -4.59 15.29 11.28
CA GLN A 187 -5.29 14.06 10.86
C GLN A 187 -5.39 13.01 11.97
N GLY A 188 -6.26 12.01 11.80
CA GLY A 188 -6.33 10.82 12.64
C GLY A 188 -6.68 11.05 14.11
N GLY A 189 -7.45 12.08 14.43
CA GLY A 189 -7.84 12.38 15.83
C GLY A 189 -6.73 13.00 16.68
N ARG A 190 -5.62 13.41 16.08
CA ARG A 190 -4.44 13.94 16.78
C ARG A 190 -4.70 15.29 17.43
N VAL A 191 -5.43 16.17 16.77
CA VAL A 191 -5.80 17.48 17.30
C VAL A 191 -6.68 17.31 18.52
N GLU A 192 -7.68 16.46 18.42
CA GLU A 192 -8.62 16.14 19.51
C GLU A 192 -7.86 15.57 20.72
N ALA A 193 -7.00 14.59 20.47
CA ALA A 193 -6.15 14.00 21.51
C ALA A 193 -5.19 15.04 22.11
N GLY A 194 -4.62 15.93 21.29
CA GLY A 194 -3.76 17.02 21.73
C GLY A 194 -4.47 18.00 22.67
N PHE A 195 -5.68 18.42 22.32
CA PHE A 195 -6.49 19.29 23.20
C PHE A 195 -6.86 18.60 24.52
N MET A 196 -7.24 17.32 24.49
CA MET A 196 -7.55 16.56 25.71
C MET A 196 -6.32 16.38 26.59
N LEU A 197 -5.17 16.00 26.02
CA LEU A 197 -3.92 15.88 26.75
C LEU A 197 -3.49 17.23 27.33
N GLY A 198 -3.54 18.30 26.55
CA GLY A 198 -3.23 19.65 26.98
C GLY A 198 -4.13 20.10 28.14
N ALA A 199 -5.42 19.79 28.09
CA ALA A 199 -6.35 20.07 29.19
C ALA A 199 -5.95 19.37 30.49
N ILE A 200 -5.56 18.09 30.45
CA ILE A 200 -5.09 17.33 31.60
C ILE A 200 -3.82 17.97 32.16
N ILE A 201 -2.88 18.35 31.33
CA ILE A 201 -1.61 18.94 31.74
C ILE A 201 -1.80 20.31 32.38
N LEU A 202 -2.63 21.17 31.73
CA LEU A 202 -2.99 22.47 32.33
C LEU A 202 -3.70 22.30 33.68
N GLY A 203 -4.58 21.30 33.80
CA GLY A 203 -5.27 20.96 35.03
C GLY A 203 -4.29 20.55 36.17
N ILE A 204 -3.31 19.69 35.87
CA ILE A 204 -2.28 19.28 36.83
C ILE A 204 -1.44 20.47 37.27
N ASN A 205 -1.07 21.36 36.35
CA ASN A 205 -0.35 22.60 36.71
C ASN A 205 -1.19 23.53 37.55
N ALA A 206 -2.47 23.69 37.27
CA ALA A 206 -3.37 24.48 38.06
C ALA A 206 -3.44 23.95 39.52
N ILE A 207 -3.56 22.63 39.69
CA ILE A 207 -3.54 21.98 41.00
C ILE A 207 -2.22 22.24 41.70
N GLY A 208 -1.08 22.05 41.04
CA GLY A 208 0.24 22.31 41.64
C GLY A 208 0.41 23.76 42.05
N LEU A 209 0.02 24.74 41.23
CA LEU A 209 0.10 26.15 41.55
C LEU A 209 -0.86 26.60 42.66
N SER A 210 -2.01 25.95 42.81
CA SER A 210 -2.96 26.26 43.88
C SER A 210 -2.38 25.98 45.26
N ALA A 211 -1.37 25.13 45.38
CA ALA A 211 -0.68 24.82 46.63
C ALA A 211 0.51 25.76 46.91
N ALA A 212 0.83 26.70 46.01
CA ALA A 212 1.96 27.61 46.17
C ALA A 212 1.56 28.87 46.96
N GLU A 213 2.32 29.22 47.98
CA GLU A 213 2.10 30.42 48.79
C GLU A 213 2.76 31.65 48.19
N ASN A 214 3.82 31.49 47.42
CA ASN A 214 4.60 32.58 46.83
C ASN A 214 5.18 32.20 45.44
N LYS A 215 5.67 33.21 44.70
CA LYS A 215 6.23 33.04 43.33
C LYS A 215 7.41 32.07 43.29
N SER A 216 8.28 32.07 44.28
CA SER A 216 9.44 31.17 44.32
C SER A 216 9.01 29.70 44.42
N GLN A 217 8.04 29.45 45.31
CA GLN A 217 7.46 28.10 45.48
C GLN A 217 6.70 27.67 44.24
N ALA A 218 5.95 28.57 43.58
CA ALA A 218 5.27 28.31 42.32
C ALA A 218 6.27 27.96 41.22
N GLY A 219 7.36 28.71 41.08
CA GLY A 219 8.44 28.42 40.12
C GLY A 219 9.07 27.04 40.37
N PHE A 220 9.33 26.69 41.63
CA PHE A 220 9.86 25.37 41.98
C PHE A 220 8.89 24.24 41.63
N ILE A 221 7.60 24.42 41.90
CA ILE A 221 6.55 23.43 41.53
C ILE A 221 6.50 23.25 40.02
N LEU A 222 6.48 24.34 39.22
CA LEU A 222 6.43 24.27 37.74
C LEU A 222 7.67 23.57 37.20
N VAL A 223 8.86 23.88 37.69
CA VAL A 223 10.10 23.21 37.27
C VAL A 223 10.05 21.73 37.66
N SER A 224 9.57 21.37 38.83
CA SER A 224 9.45 19.97 39.25
C SER A 224 8.48 19.19 38.36
N ILE A 225 7.34 19.78 38.00
CA ILE A 225 6.38 19.19 37.07
C ILE A 225 7.02 19.06 35.68
N ALA A 226 7.72 20.09 35.20
CA ALA A 226 8.43 19.99 33.89
C ALA A 226 9.49 18.89 33.91
N MET A 227 10.23 18.70 35.01
CA MET A 227 11.19 17.58 35.10
C MET A 227 10.49 16.22 35.08
N LEU A 228 9.35 16.07 35.77
CA LEU A 228 8.55 14.83 35.71
C LEU A 228 8.07 14.54 34.28
N TRP A 229 7.58 15.57 33.59
CA TRP A 229 7.18 15.43 32.16
C TRP A 229 8.36 15.10 31.24
N THR A 230 9.54 15.66 31.54
CA THR A 230 10.76 15.32 30.79
C THR A 230 11.13 13.84 30.93
N LEU A 231 10.97 13.26 32.12
CA LEU A 231 11.18 11.82 32.31
C LEU A 231 10.20 10.98 31.48
N ILE A 232 8.91 11.34 31.48
CA ILE A 232 7.90 10.64 30.67
C ILE A 232 8.20 10.80 29.19
N SER A 233 8.57 11.99 28.73
CA SER A 233 8.94 12.25 27.34
C SER A 233 10.19 11.47 26.93
N SER A 234 11.19 11.36 27.81
CA SER A 234 12.40 10.56 27.57
C SER A 234 12.07 9.08 27.39
N TRP A 235 11.14 8.57 28.20
CA TRP A 235 10.65 7.19 28.04
C TRP A 235 9.89 6.99 26.72
N GLN A 236 9.07 7.97 26.31
CA GLN A 236 8.41 7.92 24.98
C GLN A 236 9.43 8.04 23.86
N LEU A 237 10.46 8.86 23.98
CA LEU A 237 11.56 8.93 23.02
C LEU A 237 12.26 7.59 22.86
N GLN A 238 12.54 6.89 23.96
CA GLN A 238 13.12 5.55 23.90
C GLN A 238 12.25 4.58 23.10
N ARG A 239 10.92 4.65 23.27
CA ARG A 239 9.98 3.84 22.46
C ARG A 239 10.04 4.19 20.96
N VAL A 240 10.17 5.48 20.62
CA VAL A 240 10.34 5.92 19.23
C VAL A 240 11.61 5.34 18.64
N LEU A 241 12.73 5.47 19.35
CA LEU A 241 14.04 4.96 18.90
C LEU A 241 14.03 3.43 18.71
N MET A 242 13.37 2.70 19.61
CA MET A 242 13.19 1.25 19.46
C MET A 242 12.32 0.92 18.25
N ALA A 243 11.19 1.62 18.05
CA ALA A 243 10.31 1.40 16.91
C ALA A 243 11.00 1.76 15.59
N ASP A 244 11.85 2.80 15.59
CA ASP A 244 12.67 3.18 14.45
C ASP A 244 13.66 2.06 14.07
N THR A 245 14.41 1.56 15.05
CA THR A 245 15.33 0.44 14.84
C THR A 245 14.62 -0.81 14.33
N GLU A 246 13.44 -1.13 14.87
CA GLU A 246 12.65 -2.28 14.44
C GLU A 246 12.09 -2.09 13.02
N SER A 247 11.68 -0.87 12.66
CA SER A 247 11.23 -0.53 11.32
C SER A 247 12.36 -0.65 10.31
N GLU A 248 13.55 -0.16 10.67
CA GLU A 248 14.74 -0.24 9.83
C GLU A 248 15.20 -1.68 9.60
N LEU A 249 15.22 -2.51 10.66
CA LEU A 249 15.52 -3.95 10.52
C LEU A 249 14.49 -4.65 9.60
N ALA A 250 13.20 -4.32 9.75
CA ALA A 250 12.18 -4.89 8.87
C ALA A 250 12.37 -4.43 7.43
N ARG A 251 12.76 -3.16 7.20
CA ARG A 251 13.05 -2.62 5.87
C ARG A 251 14.19 -3.38 5.18
N THR A 252 15.28 -3.65 5.89
CA THR A 252 16.42 -4.39 5.31
C THR A 252 16.02 -5.78 4.78
N HIS A 253 15.03 -6.43 5.41
CA HIS A 253 14.50 -7.71 4.93
C HIS A 253 13.64 -7.58 3.66
N THR A 254 13.10 -6.39 3.36
CA THR A 254 12.28 -6.16 2.16
C THR A 254 13.11 -5.76 0.94
N GLY A 255 14.33 -5.26 1.12
CA GLY A 255 15.16 -4.71 0.04
C GLY A 255 14.67 -3.35 -0.50
N LEU A 256 13.80 -2.65 0.23
CA LEU A 256 13.30 -1.32 -0.16
C LEU A 256 14.24 -0.20 0.31
N ASP A 257 14.35 0.85 -0.49
CA ASP A 257 15.05 2.09 -0.13
C ASP A 257 14.27 2.91 0.92
N GLU A 258 14.98 3.83 1.63
CA GLU A 258 14.44 4.59 2.78
C GLU A 258 13.18 5.43 2.47
N ASN A 259 13.02 5.87 1.24
CA ASN A 259 11.95 6.78 0.83
C ASN A 259 10.76 6.08 0.18
N ILE A 260 10.74 4.74 0.19
CA ILE A 260 9.69 3.96 -0.45
C ILE A 260 8.63 3.55 0.57
N GLU A 261 7.38 3.89 0.29
CA GLU A 261 6.21 3.51 1.08
C GLU A 261 5.45 2.37 0.37
N VAL A 262 5.05 1.35 1.12
CA VAL A 262 4.25 0.24 0.57
C VAL A 262 2.77 0.60 0.69
N ALA A 263 2.10 0.78 -0.45
CA ALA A 263 0.66 1.03 -0.50
C ALA A 263 -0.15 -0.26 -0.45
N TYR A 264 0.37 -1.32 -1.07
CA TYR A 264 -0.29 -2.62 -1.17
C TYR A 264 0.74 -3.75 -1.26
N SER A 265 0.41 -4.89 -0.65
CA SER A 265 1.12 -6.16 -0.81
C SER A 265 0.10 -7.30 -0.92
N ASP A 266 0.27 -8.22 -1.88
CA ASP A 266 -0.64 -9.34 -2.10
C ASP A 266 -0.53 -10.36 -0.96
N GLY A 267 -1.68 -10.72 -0.38
CA GLY A 267 -1.84 -11.75 0.65
C GLY A 267 -2.94 -12.74 0.30
N GLU A 268 -3.20 -13.70 1.18
CA GLU A 268 -4.22 -14.73 0.99
C GLU A 268 -5.67 -14.20 0.96
N ASN A 269 -5.89 -12.91 1.22
CA ASN A 269 -7.21 -12.28 1.17
C ASN A 269 -7.59 -11.92 -0.26
N ASP A 270 -8.87 -12.09 -0.62
CA ASP A 270 -9.45 -11.74 -1.94
C ASP A 270 -9.42 -10.23 -2.28
N LYS A 271 -8.77 -9.43 -1.47
CA LYS A 271 -8.55 -7.99 -1.71
C LYS A 271 -7.39 -7.80 -2.68
N GLY A 272 -7.48 -6.79 -3.54
CA GLY A 272 -6.36 -6.42 -4.40
C GLY A 272 -6.52 -6.74 -5.88
N LEU A 273 -7.65 -7.31 -6.30
CA LEU A 273 -7.90 -7.51 -7.71
C LEU A 273 -8.23 -6.17 -8.40
N LEU A 274 -7.35 -5.74 -9.28
CA LEU A 274 -7.56 -4.59 -10.15
C LEU A 274 -8.23 -5.04 -11.45
N ILE A 275 -9.18 -4.26 -11.96
CA ILE A 275 -9.94 -4.58 -13.17
C ILE A 275 -10.11 -3.31 -14.01
N ASP A 276 -9.79 -3.40 -15.30
CA ASP A 276 -10.22 -2.43 -16.31
C ASP A 276 -11.36 -3.05 -17.14
N ALA A 277 -12.57 -2.56 -16.91
CA ALA A 277 -13.77 -3.06 -17.60
C ALA A 277 -13.77 -2.74 -19.11
N ASN A 278 -13.01 -1.73 -19.56
CA ASN A 278 -13.01 -1.32 -20.97
C ASN A 278 -12.38 -2.37 -21.86
N ASN A 279 -11.26 -2.94 -21.44
CA ASN A 279 -10.49 -3.93 -22.20
C ASN A 279 -10.53 -5.35 -21.60
N GLY A 280 -11.17 -5.51 -20.42
CA GLY A 280 -11.28 -6.79 -19.72
C GLY A 280 -10.00 -7.23 -18.99
N LEU A 281 -8.99 -6.37 -18.92
CA LEU A 281 -7.76 -6.69 -18.20
C LEU A 281 -8.02 -6.76 -16.71
N ARG A 282 -7.45 -7.76 -16.05
CA ARG A 282 -7.50 -7.91 -14.60
C ARG A 282 -6.19 -8.46 -14.05
N GLY A 283 -5.88 -8.11 -12.82
CA GLY A 283 -4.68 -8.63 -12.20
C GLY A 283 -4.51 -8.17 -10.77
N ARG A 284 -3.60 -8.86 -10.09
CA ARG A 284 -3.23 -8.55 -8.72
C ARG A 284 -1.71 -8.45 -8.70
N PRO A 285 -1.13 -7.24 -8.59
CA PRO A 285 0.31 -7.07 -8.48
C PRO A 285 0.80 -7.62 -7.13
N ASP A 286 2.04 -8.10 -7.07
CA ASP A 286 2.63 -8.53 -5.80
C ASP A 286 2.66 -7.37 -4.80
N GLN A 287 2.99 -6.16 -5.28
CA GLN A 287 3.06 -4.96 -4.46
C GLN A 287 2.75 -3.70 -5.28
N ILE A 288 2.29 -2.66 -4.58
CA ILE A 288 2.24 -1.30 -5.09
C ILE A 288 2.95 -0.41 -4.06
N VAL A 289 3.98 0.28 -4.50
CA VAL A 289 4.76 1.21 -3.67
C VAL A 289 4.48 2.65 -4.07
N ILE A 290 4.65 3.58 -3.14
CA ILE A 290 4.55 5.01 -3.41
C ILE A 290 5.97 5.56 -3.47
N MET A 291 6.33 6.09 -4.63
CA MET A 291 7.60 6.76 -4.89
C MET A 291 7.30 8.16 -5.41
N GLU A 292 7.74 9.19 -4.69
CA GLU A 292 7.53 10.60 -5.07
C GLU A 292 6.05 10.97 -5.34
N GLY A 293 5.12 10.27 -4.65
CA GLY A 293 3.67 10.49 -4.80
C GLY A 293 3.01 9.73 -5.97
N GLU A 294 3.77 8.92 -6.70
CA GLU A 294 3.29 8.06 -7.77
C GLU A 294 3.14 6.60 -7.28
N PHE A 295 2.08 5.92 -7.75
CA PHE A 295 1.84 4.51 -7.44
C PHE A 295 2.59 3.62 -8.44
N ILE A 296 3.63 2.95 -7.99
CA ILE A 296 4.49 2.12 -8.82
C ILE A 296 4.22 0.65 -8.52
N PRO A 297 3.71 -0.13 -9.48
CA PRO A 297 3.56 -1.56 -9.30
C PRO A 297 4.92 -2.26 -9.31
N VAL A 298 5.07 -3.23 -8.42
CA VAL A 298 6.26 -4.07 -8.30
C VAL A 298 5.84 -5.53 -8.45
N GLU A 299 6.52 -6.23 -9.33
CA GLU A 299 6.37 -7.67 -9.52
C GLU A 299 7.67 -8.37 -9.17
N GLN A 300 7.61 -9.34 -8.27
CA GLN A 300 8.77 -10.09 -7.82
C GLN A 300 8.84 -11.45 -8.50
N LYS A 301 9.98 -11.75 -9.09
CA LYS A 301 10.26 -13.02 -9.73
C LYS A 301 11.25 -13.83 -8.92
N THR A 302 10.81 -15.01 -8.51
CA THR A 302 11.64 -15.99 -7.80
C THR A 302 12.35 -16.88 -8.82
N GLY A 303 13.57 -17.24 -8.54
CA GLY A 303 14.33 -18.14 -9.40
C GLY A 303 15.62 -17.53 -9.94
N LYS A 304 16.08 -18.05 -11.09
CA LYS A 304 17.36 -17.62 -11.67
C LYS A 304 17.27 -16.21 -12.23
N VAL A 305 18.17 -15.34 -11.80
CA VAL A 305 18.26 -13.95 -12.26
C VAL A 305 18.67 -13.92 -13.74
N PRO A 306 17.85 -13.35 -14.67
CA PRO A 306 18.24 -13.22 -16.05
C PRO A 306 19.11 -11.98 -16.27
N HIS A 307 19.95 -11.99 -17.29
CA HIS A 307 20.76 -10.83 -17.66
C HIS A 307 19.91 -9.62 -18.11
N LYS A 308 18.75 -9.90 -18.72
CA LYS A 308 17.74 -8.89 -19.12
C LYS A 308 16.35 -9.43 -18.79
N PRO A 309 15.39 -8.56 -18.43
CA PRO A 309 14.02 -8.97 -18.18
C PRO A 309 13.42 -9.78 -19.32
N HIS A 310 12.79 -10.90 -18.99
CA HIS A 310 12.09 -11.71 -19.98
C HIS A 310 10.86 -10.98 -20.54
N TYR A 311 10.60 -11.14 -21.83
CA TYR A 311 9.42 -10.52 -22.48
C TYR A 311 8.11 -10.88 -21.76
N SER A 312 7.94 -12.13 -21.34
CA SER A 312 6.76 -12.59 -20.60
C SER A 312 6.56 -11.82 -19.28
N HIS A 313 7.64 -11.58 -18.53
CA HIS A 313 7.57 -10.82 -17.29
C HIS A 313 7.30 -9.33 -17.54
N LYS A 314 7.83 -8.77 -18.65
CA LYS A 314 7.49 -7.41 -19.07
C LYS A 314 6.01 -7.25 -19.37
N MET A 315 5.40 -8.20 -20.05
CA MET A 315 3.95 -8.20 -20.33
C MET A 315 3.14 -8.14 -19.03
N GLN A 316 3.55 -8.88 -18.02
CA GLN A 316 2.85 -8.90 -16.74
C GLN A 316 2.96 -7.56 -16.00
N ILE A 317 4.16 -6.98 -15.89
CA ILE A 317 4.32 -5.70 -15.21
C ILE A 317 3.64 -4.55 -15.98
N MET A 318 3.67 -4.56 -17.32
CA MET A 318 2.93 -3.60 -18.14
C MET A 318 1.42 -3.68 -17.89
N ALA A 319 0.88 -4.88 -17.72
CA ALA A 319 -0.51 -5.08 -17.32
C ALA A 319 -0.81 -4.43 -15.96
N TYR A 320 0.07 -4.57 -15.00
CA TYR A 320 -0.10 -3.94 -13.69
C TYR A 320 0.02 -2.42 -13.72
N ILE A 321 0.94 -1.87 -14.52
CA ILE A 321 1.04 -0.41 -14.71
C ILE A 321 -0.28 0.13 -15.27
N HIS A 322 -0.80 -0.50 -16.32
CA HIS A 322 -2.09 -0.13 -16.92
C HIS A 322 -3.24 -0.22 -15.90
N LEU A 323 -3.31 -1.30 -15.12
CA LEU A 323 -4.34 -1.49 -14.10
C LEU A 323 -4.25 -0.43 -12.98
N VAL A 324 -3.05 -0.07 -12.54
CA VAL A 324 -2.84 1.00 -11.58
C VAL A 324 -3.30 2.35 -12.17
N GLU A 325 -2.94 2.63 -13.42
CA GLU A 325 -3.40 3.83 -14.13
C GLU A 325 -4.92 3.89 -14.24
N ALA A 326 -5.55 2.81 -14.70
CA ALA A 326 -7.01 2.71 -14.83
C ALA A 326 -7.72 2.88 -13.49
N THR A 327 -7.13 2.36 -12.41
CA THR A 327 -7.70 2.41 -11.07
C THR A 327 -7.51 3.76 -10.38
N THR A 328 -6.32 4.36 -10.46
CA THR A 328 -5.98 5.59 -9.75
C THR A 328 -6.28 6.85 -10.56
N GLY A 329 -6.39 6.74 -11.89
CA GLY A 329 -6.44 7.85 -12.82
C GLY A 329 -5.14 8.66 -12.90
N LYS A 330 -4.05 8.13 -12.30
CA LYS A 330 -2.68 8.65 -12.43
C LYS A 330 -1.86 7.67 -13.25
N THR A 331 -1.08 8.18 -14.17
CA THR A 331 -0.20 7.38 -15.02
C THR A 331 1.12 7.10 -14.29
N PRO A 332 1.40 5.87 -13.88
CA PRO A 332 2.72 5.52 -13.36
C PRO A 332 3.78 5.72 -14.45
N PRO A 333 4.92 6.34 -14.17
CA PRO A 333 5.98 6.52 -15.18
C PRO A 333 6.66 5.20 -15.57
N PHE A 334 6.65 4.22 -14.68
CA PHE A 334 7.23 2.89 -14.87
C PHE A 334 6.64 1.88 -13.88
N GLY A 335 6.96 0.62 -14.08
CA GLY A 335 6.79 -0.45 -13.08
C GLY A 335 8.12 -1.12 -12.81
N ILE A 336 8.24 -1.85 -11.71
CA ILE A 336 9.47 -2.51 -11.28
C ILE A 336 9.33 -4.02 -11.40
N LEU A 337 10.26 -4.64 -12.12
CA LEU A 337 10.49 -6.09 -12.08
C LEU A 337 11.68 -6.38 -11.20
N SER A 338 11.46 -7.09 -10.11
CA SER A 338 12.50 -7.48 -9.15
C SER A 338 12.85 -8.97 -9.32
N TYR A 339 14.13 -9.25 -9.49
CA TYR A 339 14.68 -10.62 -9.51
C TYR A 339 15.57 -10.83 -8.28
N GLY A 340 14.95 -11.11 -7.14
CA GLY A 340 15.66 -11.13 -5.84
C GLY A 340 15.88 -9.71 -5.29
N ALA A 341 16.69 -9.59 -4.24
CA ALA A 341 16.82 -8.33 -3.48
C ALA A 341 17.50 -7.19 -4.28
N ASP A 342 18.48 -7.52 -5.13
CA ASP A 342 19.40 -6.52 -5.69
C ASP A 342 19.26 -6.29 -7.21
N ASN A 343 18.32 -7.00 -7.87
CA ASN A 343 18.18 -6.93 -9.32
C ASN A 343 16.83 -6.37 -9.74
N ASN A 344 16.70 -5.06 -9.61
CA ASN A 344 15.49 -4.33 -9.96
C ASN A 344 15.62 -3.72 -11.37
N HIS A 345 14.61 -3.93 -12.20
CA HIS A 345 14.53 -3.38 -13.55
C HIS A 345 13.28 -2.51 -13.68
N GLN A 346 13.48 -1.26 -14.07
CA GLN A 346 12.39 -0.36 -14.41
C GLN A 346 11.90 -0.64 -15.82
N ILE A 347 10.60 -0.82 -15.97
CA ILE A 347 9.90 -0.96 -17.26
C ILE A 347 9.09 0.31 -17.47
N LEU A 348 9.52 1.12 -18.42
CA LEU A 348 8.89 2.41 -18.73
C LEU A 348 7.45 2.20 -19.24
N TRP A 349 6.58 3.16 -18.93
CA TRP A 349 5.21 3.18 -19.42
C TRP A 349 5.04 4.24 -20.50
N ASP A 350 5.53 3.93 -21.69
CA ASP A 350 5.46 4.73 -22.91
C ASP A 350 4.41 4.22 -23.90
N ASP A 351 4.16 4.97 -24.95
CA ASP A 351 3.16 4.62 -25.97
C ASP A 351 3.46 3.30 -26.66
N HIS A 352 4.73 2.97 -26.87
CA HIS A 352 5.14 1.72 -27.48
C HIS A 352 4.78 0.50 -26.60
N ASN A 353 5.04 0.60 -25.29
CA ASN A 353 4.71 -0.47 -24.35
C ASN A 353 3.18 -0.59 -24.14
N ARG A 354 2.43 0.52 -24.26
CA ARG A 354 0.96 0.50 -24.27
C ARG A 354 0.43 -0.29 -25.47
N GLU A 355 0.91 0.02 -26.66
CA GLU A 355 0.52 -0.67 -27.90
C GLU A 355 0.80 -2.17 -27.81
N ILE A 356 1.99 -2.56 -27.34
CA ILE A 356 2.35 -3.97 -27.11
C ILE A 356 1.38 -4.66 -26.15
N LEU A 357 1.01 -4.00 -25.06
CA LEU A 357 0.06 -4.56 -24.09
C LEU A 357 -1.33 -4.74 -24.71
N GLU A 358 -1.84 -3.71 -25.37
CA GLU A 358 -3.15 -3.75 -26.02
C GLU A 358 -3.24 -4.85 -27.09
N ASP A 359 -2.23 -4.97 -27.93
CA ASP A 359 -2.13 -6.04 -28.92
C ASP A 359 -2.11 -7.43 -28.24
N GLY A 360 -1.39 -7.55 -27.14
CA GLY A 360 -1.36 -8.78 -26.35
C GLY A 360 -2.73 -9.15 -25.78
N ILE A 361 -3.50 -8.19 -25.28
CA ILE A 361 -4.87 -8.41 -24.77
C ILE A 361 -5.79 -8.84 -25.90
N LYS A 362 -5.80 -8.10 -27.03
CA LYS A 362 -6.62 -8.38 -28.21
C LYS A 362 -6.32 -9.77 -28.79
N GLU A 363 -5.05 -10.15 -28.87
CA GLU A 363 -4.64 -11.46 -29.35
C GLU A 363 -5.09 -12.59 -28.42
N ILE A 364 -4.96 -12.42 -27.10
CA ILE A 364 -5.45 -13.42 -26.16
C ILE A 364 -6.97 -13.58 -26.28
N GLN A 365 -7.71 -12.48 -26.36
CA GLN A 365 -9.17 -12.52 -26.55
C GLN A 365 -9.55 -13.20 -27.86
N ARG A 366 -8.85 -12.91 -28.95
CA ARG A 366 -9.02 -13.61 -30.24
C ARG A 366 -8.82 -15.12 -30.09
N LEU A 367 -7.71 -15.53 -29.43
CA LEU A 367 -7.40 -16.93 -29.19
C LEU A 367 -8.41 -17.65 -28.30
N MET A 368 -9.10 -16.90 -27.40
CA MET A 368 -10.19 -17.46 -26.58
C MET A 368 -11.41 -17.85 -27.42
N VAL A 369 -11.69 -17.10 -28.48
CA VAL A 369 -12.87 -17.28 -29.32
C VAL A 369 -12.56 -18.16 -30.55
N GLU A 370 -11.50 -17.83 -31.27
CA GLU A 370 -11.14 -18.48 -32.54
C GLU A 370 -10.22 -19.70 -32.37
N GLY A 371 -9.56 -19.80 -31.20
CA GLY A 371 -8.56 -20.83 -30.97
C GLY A 371 -7.26 -20.61 -31.80
N GLY A 372 -6.54 -21.68 -32.07
CA GLY A 372 -5.36 -21.64 -32.96
C GLY A 372 -4.06 -21.25 -32.25
N ALA A 373 -3.98 -21.38 -30.93
CA ALA A 373 -2.76 -21.12 -30.20
C ALA A 373 -1.66 -22.14 -30.54
N ILE A 374 -0.56 -21.66 -31.08
CA ILE A 374 0.60 -22.47 -31.49
C ILE A 374 1.85 -22.02 -30.72
N ARG A 375 2.87 -22.87 -30.69
CA ARG A 375 4.19 -22.52 -30.13
C ARG A 375 4.86 -21.43 -30.97
N ASN A 376 5.36 -20.37 -30.32
CA ASN A 376 5.97 -19.21 -31.00
C ASN A 376 7.50 -19.19 -30.92
N HIS A 377 8.15 -20.32 -30.67
CA HIS A 377 9.60 -20.40 -30.52
C HIS A 377 10.16 -21.77 -30.91
N ASN A 378 11.43 -21.82 -31.34
CA ASN A 378 12.19 -23.03 -31.62
C ASN A 378 13.34 -23.24 -30.64
N ARG A 379 13.08 -23.03 -29.34
CA ARG A 379 14.08 -23.12 -28.26
C ARG A 379 13.80 -24.32 -27.36
N PRO A 380 14.56 -25.46 -27.48
CA PRO A 380 14.37 -26.62 -26.59
C PRO A 380 14.50 -26.30 -25.09
N GLY A 381 15.40 -25.37 -24.74
CA GLY A 381 15.56 -24.90 -23.36
C GLY A 381 14.30 -24.28 -22.75
N LYS A 382 13.47 -23.58 -23.55
CA LYS A 382 12.16 -23.09 -23.13
C LYS A 382 11.20 -24.25 -22.82
N CYS A 383 11.16 -25.27 -23.68
CA CYS A 383 10.36 -26.47 -23.45
C CYS A 383 10.82 -27.22 -22.19
N LYS A 384 12.15 -27.33 -21.98
CA LYS A 384 12.72 -27.95 -20.77
C LYS A 384 12.26 -27.30 -19.47
N SER A 385 12.13 -25.97 -19.48
CA SER A 385 11.69 -25.18 -18.31
C SER A 385 10.16 -24.99 -18.25
N CYS A 386 9.40 -25.51 -19.21
CA CYS A 386 7.95 -25.35 -19.24
C CYS A 386 7.25 -26.28 -18.25
N SER A 387 6.50 -25.74 -17.33
CA SER A 387 5.75 -26.51 -16.31
C SER A 387 4.64 -27.41 -16.90
N ARG A 388 4.22 -27.14 -18.16
CA ARG A 388 3.19 -27.89 -18.89
C ARG A 388 3.74 -28.78 -19.98
N ARG A 389 5.09 -28.98 -19.99
CA ARG A 389 5.77 -29.84 -20.98
C ARG A 389 5.15 -31.23 -21.09
N HIS A 390 4.74 -31.81 -19.97
CA HIS A 390 4.20 -33.17 -19.88
C HIS A 390 2.91 -33.39 -20.69
N ALA A 391 2.18 -32.33 -21.03
CA ALA A 391 0.93 -32.39 -21.81
C ALA A 391 1.04 -31.62 -23.14
N CYS A 392 2.24 -31.19 -23.54
CA CYS A 392 2.43 -30.39 -24.72
C CYS A 392 2.59 -31.26 -25.97
N PRO A 393 1.66 -31.18 -26.94
CA PRO A 393 1.76 -31.98 -28.16
C PRO A 393 2.90 -31.55 -29.12
N ASP A 394 3.42 -30.34 -28.89
CA ASP A 394 4.46 -29.74 -29.74
C ASP A 394 5.77 -29.51 -28.94
N ASN A 395 6.10 -30.45 -28.10
CA ASN A 395 7.31 -30.41 -27.25
C ASN A 395 8.56 -30.72 -28.08
N LEU A 396 9.56 -29.82 -28.00
CA LEU A 396 10.83 -29.96 -28.76
C LEU A 396 11.83 -30.97 -28.17
N LEU A 397 11.52 -31.61 -27.04
CA LEU A 397 12.41 -32.55 -26.37
C LEU A 397 12.04 -34.02 -26.67
N ASP A 398 10.87 -34.24 -27.19
CA ASP A 398 10.36 -35.59 -27.52
C ASP A 398 10.58 -35.97 -29.00
N VAL A 399 11.49 -35.26 -29.68
CA VAL A 399 11.89 -35.50 -31.09
C VAL A 399 13.19 -36.26 -31.14
#